data_98c35e9ea69ef65b3eb25eb1a6ce24ae
#
_entry.id   98c35e9ea69ef65b3eb25eb1a6ce24ae
#
_cell.length_a   1.000
_cell.length_b   1.000
_cell.length_c   1.000
_cell.angle_alpha   90.00
_cell.angle_beta   90.00
_cell.angle_gamma   90.00
#
_symmetry.space_group_name_H-M   'P 1'
#
loop_
_entity.id
_entity.type
_entity.pdbx_description
1 polymer ?
#
loop_
_entity_poly.entity_id
_entity_poly.type
_entity_poly.pdbx_seq_one_letter_code
_entity_poly.pdbx_strand_id
1 'polypeptide(L)'
;MFEKKSKYKFLDFSIFCVKIVYLIIVIIALLILCVVKPSTLYFDMILILLISTFIIYLCIKEIKNRNYRINELANGFDSVLKNSLNVIDIPMIIIGDHNKIIWQNNIAKHIIPLEVIHDSALQIDRQINQNQGNGLLSVDIGNGSVYDVIGNNILIKENKVTLLSFINRTVESELRQSLEDARAVVGILFIDNYEETLQGLDSVNRAEISSMIEKEIRTWVVENNGILNKLDKDKYVLFIEKQYVEQMEKNTFEILERVKNITDKTKLPITISIGMSYSENTLNERYMASSSALDIASGRGGDQVVIKKDKKFDFYGGSNLGLEKTSMVIARTIAQALK
;
A
#
# COMPACT_ATOMS: atom_id res chain seq x y z
N MET A 1 7.06 2.79 33.28
CA MET A 1 7.79 1.53 33.58
C MET A 1 9.22 1.79 34.08
N PHE A 2 9.88 2.88 33.67
CA PHE A 2 11.24 3.28 34.06
C PHE A 2 11.37 3.76 35.52
N GLU A 3 10.35 4.42 36.08
CA GLU A 3 10.37 4.93 37.46
C GLU A 3 10.36 3.82 38.52
N LYS A 4 9.67 2.71 38.28
CA LYS A 4 9.67 1.55 39.19
C LYS A 4 11.04 0.87 39.28
N LYS A 5 11.81 0.83 38.18
CA LYS A 5 13.14 0.20 38.13
C LYS A 5 14.19 1.00 38.92
N SER A 6 14.05 2.33 38.95
CA SER A 6 14.89 3.24 39.75
C SER A 6 14.63 3.04 41.25
N LYS A 7 13.36 2.89 41.66
CA LYS A 7 12.96 2.73 43.07
C LYS A 7 13.44 1.41 43.68
N TYR A 8 13.42 0.31 42.90
CA TYR A 8 13.96 -0.99 43.35
C TYR A 8 15.49 -1.00 43.46
N LYS A 9 16.18 -0.32 42.55
CA LYS A 9 17.65 -0.16 42.61
C LYS A 9 18.09 0.66 43.82
N PHE A 10 17.29 1.66 44.19
CA PHE A 10 17.55 2.47 45.38
C PHE A 10 17.27 1.73 46.68
N LEU A 11 16.21 0.91 46.71
CA LEU A 11 15.87 0.09 47.88
C LEU A 11 16.94 -1.02 48.16
N ASP A 12 17.40 -1.68 47.08
CA ASP A 12 18.46 -2.71 47.20
C ASP A 12 19.81 -2.11 47.59
N PHE A 13 20.13 -0.92 47.10
CA PHE A 13 21.33 -0.20 47.51
C PHE A 13 21.27 0.25 48.99
N SER A 14 20.10 0.69 49.43
CA SER A 14 19.84 1.07 50.82
C SER A 14 19.99 -0.13 51.78
N ILE A 15 19.45 -1.31 51.43
CA ILE A 15 19.59 -2.52 52.23
C ILE A 15 21.06 -2.99 52.29
N PHE A 16 21.80 -2.86 51.18
CA PHE A 16 23.22 -3.19 51.14
C PHE A 16 24.05 -2.25 52.02
N CYS A 17 23.77 -0.93 51.97
CA CYS A 17 24.40 0.03 52.82
C CYS A 17 24.09 -0.17 54.28
N VAL A 18 22.85 -0.53 54.65
CA VAL A 18 22.48 -0.85 56.05
C VAL A 18 23.26 -2.06 56.56
N LYS A 19 23.44 -3.13 55.76
CA LYS A 19 24.24 -4.31 56.15
C LYS A 19 25.72 -3.93 56.36
N ILE A 20 26.29 -3.10 55.51
CA ILE A 20 27.67 -2.60 55.66
C ILE A 20 27.82 -1.78 56.92
N VAL A 21 26.90 -0.83 57.18
CA VAL A 21 26.92 -0.02 58.38
C VAL A 21 26.81 -0.86 59.62
N TYR A 22 25.95 -1.86 59.66
CA TYR A 22 25.84 -2.80 60.77
C TYR A 22 27.12 -3.59 60.97
N LEU A 23 27.78 -4.06 59.91
CA LEU A 23 29.11 -4.70 59.99
C LEU A 23 30.16 -3.79 60.61
N ILE A 24 30.23 -2.52 60.18
CA ILE A 24 31.17 -1.53 60.72
C ILE A 24 30.92 -1.33 62.23
N ILE A 25 29.66 -1.22 62.64
CA ILE A 25 29.30 -1.06 64.07
C ILE A 25 29.74 -2.27 64.87
N VAL A 26 29.52 -3.50 64.37
CA VAL A 26 29.97 -4.72 65.08
C VAL A 26 31.50 -4.78 65.19
N ILE A 27 32.22 -4.43 64.12
CA ILE A 27 33.69 -4.40 64.15
C ILE A 27 34.20 -3.33 65.17
N ILE A 28 33.60 -2.13 65.21
CA ILE A 28 33.94 -1.09 66.15
C ILE A 28 33.66 -1.53 67.60
N ALA A 29 32.52 -2.18 67.85
CA ALA A 29 32.17 -2.68 69.15
C ALA A 29 33.16 -3.76 69.66
N LEU A 30 33.60 -4.65 68.76
CA LEU A 30 34.59 -5.67 69.08
C LEU A 30 35.99 -5.09 69.32
N LEU A 31 36.37 -4.03 68.55
CA LEU A 31 37.63 -3.29 68.80
C LEU A 31 37.64 -2.61 70.18
N ILE A 32 36.52 -2.01 70.60
CA ILE A 32 36.35 -1.41 71.90
C ILE A 32 36.51 -2.46 73.04
N LEU A 33 35.93 -3.66 72.82
CA LEU A 33 36.08 -4.79 73.78
C LEU A 33 37.53 -5.26 73.90
N CYS A 34 38.30 -5.28 72.79
CA CYS A 34 39.73 -5.59 72.79
C CYS A 34 40.58 -4.65 73.65
N VAL A 35 40.21 -3.33 73.66
CA VAL A 35 40.91 -2.29 74.44
C VAL A 35 40.62 -2.45 75.94
N VAL A 36 39.41 -2.88 76.31
CA VAL A 36 38.95 -2.97 77.73
C VAL A 36 39.44 -4.21 78.39
N LYS A 37 39.68 -5.35 77.67
CA LYS A 37 40.18 -6.61 78.22
C LYS A 37 41.32 -7.25 77.41
N PRO A 38 42.57 -6.90 77.62
CA PRO A 38 43.70 -7.35 76.79
C PRO A 38 44.03 -8.84 76.93
N SER A 39 43.54 -9.53 77.95
CA SER A 39 43.74 -10.96 78.12
C SER A 39 43.01 -11.88 77.20
N THR A 40 42.03 -11.38 76.49
CA THR A 40 41.16 -12.10 75.47
C THR A 40 41.48 -11.73 74.06
N LEU A 41 42.45 -10.94 73.81
CA LEU A 41 42.75 -10.26 72.54
C LEU A 41 42.84 -11.20 71.33
N TYR A 42 43.48 -12.37 71.50
CA TYR A 42 43.58 -13.38 70.41
C TYR A 42 42.25 -14.07 70.10
N PHE A 43 41.41 -14.26 71.07
CA PHE A 43 40.11 -14.92 70.88
C PHE A 43 39.16 -14.00 70.18
N ASP A 44 39.15 -12.69 70.52
CA ASP A 44 38.32 -11.70 69.93
C ASP A 44 38.73 -11.41 68.47
N MET A 45 40.05 -11.42 68.17
CA MET A 45 40.53 -11.31 66.79
C MET A 45 40.10 -12.49 65.89
N ILE A 46 40.14 -13.70 66.39
CA ILE A 46 39.70 -14.91 65.67
C ILE A 46 38.18 -14.81 65.41
N LEU A 47 37.40 -14.38 66.37
CA LEU A 47 35.97 -14.23 66.29
C LEU A 47 35.58 -13.13 65.22
N ILE A 48 36.28 -11.99 65.21
CA ILE A 48 36.11 -10.95 64.22
C ILE A 48 36.38 -11.49 62.80
N LEU A 49 37.45 -12.25 62.64
CA LEU A 49 37.84 -12.83 61.35
C LEU A 49 36.78 -13.86 60.88
N LEU A 50 36.25 -14.72 61.74
CA LEU A 50 35.18 -15.66 61.41
C LEU A 50 33.89 -14.95 61.03
N ILE A 51 33.47 -13.93 61.76
CA ILE A 51 32.26 -13.15 61.45
C ILE A 51 32.43 -12.40 60.12
N SER A 52 33.56 -11.77 59.84
CA SER A 52 33.84 -11.07 58.61
C SER A 52 33.82 -12.00 57.38
N THR A 53 34.46 -13.18 57.47
CA THR A 53 34.44 -14.17 56.40
C THR A 53 33.04 -14.73 56.14
N PHE A 54 32.25 -14.96 57.21
CA PHE A 54 30.86 -15.39 57.07
C PHE A 54 29.97 -14.35 56.40
N ILE A 55 30.14 -13.08 56.74
CA ILE A 55 29.37 -11.99 56.10
C ILE A 55 29.77 -11.83 54.63
N ILE A 56 31.07 -11.88 54.33
CA ILE A 56 31.55 -11.84 52.92
C ILE A 56 30.94 -13.02 52.14
N TYR A 57 30.92 -14.22 52.72
CA TYR A 57 30.27 -15.39 52.11
C TYR A 57 28.80 -15.15 51.84
N LEU A 58 28.03 -14.61 52.79
CA LEU A 58 26.62 -14.28 52.60
C LEU A 58 26.40 -13.22 51.51
N CYS A 59 27.23 -12.19 51.44
CA CYS A 59 27.18 -11.16 50.41
C CYS A 59 27.44 -11.74 49.01
N ILE A 60 28.48 -12.60 48.88
CA ILE A 60 28.79 -13.27 47.60
C ILE A 60 27.63 -14.18 47.16
N LYS A 61 27.06 -14.94 48.10
CA LYS A 61 25.93 -15.84 47.85
C LYS A 61 24.68 -15.04 47.39
N GLU A 62 24.41 -13.89 48.00
CA GLU A 62 23.28 -13.06 47.63
C GLU A 62 23.45 -12.41 46.25
N ILE A 63 24.64 -11.94 45.92
CA ILE A 63 25.00 -11.42 44.59
C ILE A 63 24.83 -12.51 43.51
N LYS A 64 25.33 -13.74 43.80
CA LYS A 64 25.23 -14.87 42.88
C LYS A 64 23.77 -15.26 42.63
N ASN A 65 22.95 -15.34 43.68
CA ASN A 65 21.51 -15.63 43.56
C ASN A 65 20.73 -14.57 42.80
N ARG A 66 21.09 -13.28 42.98
CA ARG A 66 20.47 -12.18 42.25
C ARG A 66 20.80 -12.22 40.75
N ASN A 67 22.06 -12.45 40.42
CA ASN A 67 22.51 -12.60 39.05
C ASN A 67 21.85 -13.80 38.37
N TYR A 68 21.69 -14.91 39.07
CA TYR A 68 20.99 -16.11 38.58
C TYR A 68 19.52 -15.77 38.24
N ARG A 69 18.76 -15.13 39.14
CA ARG A 69 17.36 -14.73 38.92
C ARG A 69 17.20 -13.73 37.76
N ILE A 70 18.13 -12.80 37.64
CA ILE A 70 18.11 -11.83 36.53
C ILE A 70 18.34 -12.55 35.21
N ASN A 71 19.27 -13.46 35.13
CA ASN A 71 19.56 -14.24 33.92
C ASN A 71 18.42 -15.19 33.57
N GLU A 72 17.79 -15.84 34.56
CA GLU A 72 16.63 -16.70 34.36
C GLU A 72 15.43 -15.92 33.82
N LEU A 73 15.14 -14.73 34.37
CA LEU A 73 14.10 -13.83 33.86
C LEU A 73 14.43 -13.34 32.46
N ALA A 74 15.68 -12.98 32.19
CA ALA A 74 16.11 -12.54 30.88
C ALA A 74 15.95 -13.65 29.82
N ASN A 75 16.38 -14.88 30.14
CA ASN A 75 16.26 -16.04 29.26
C ASN A 75 14.78 -16.44 29.06
N GLY A 76 13.96 -16.38 30.11
CA GLY A 76 12.53 -16.62 30.04
C GLY A 76 11.84 -15.59 29.14
N PHE A 77 12.20 -14.32 29.27
CA PHE A 77 11.66 -13.22 28.42
C PHE A 77 12.07 -13.39 26.96
N ASP A 78 13.33 -13.77 26.70
CA ASP A 78 13.82 -14.06 25.34
C ASP A 78 13.07 -15.22 24.69
N SER A 79 12.79 -16.28 25.44
CA SER A 79 12.05 -17.43 24.93
C SER A 79 10.58 -17.09 24.62
N VAL A 80 9.93 -16.32 25.49
CA VAL A 80 8.55 -15.85 25.29
C VAL A 80 8.47 -14.92 24.08
N LEU A 81 9.41 -13.96 23.95
CA LEU A 81 9.45 -13.05 22.79
C LEU A 81 9.68 -13.84 21.49
N LYS A 82 10.63 -14.75 21.45
CA LYS A 82 10.88 -15.57 20.25
C LYS A 82 9.67 -16.42 19.87
N ASN A 83 9.01 -17.04 20.85
CA ASN A 83 7.80 -17.81 20.59
C ASN A 83 6.65 -16.93 20.13
N SER A 84 6.45 -15.77 20.74
CA SER A 84 5.39 -14.82 20.34
C SER A 84 5.61 -14.28 18.93
N LEU A 85 6.86 -13.94 18.56
CA LEU A 85 7.19 -13.47 17.21
C LEU A 85 7.01 -14.57 16.15
N ASN A 86 7.18 -15.85 16.53
CA ASN A 86 6.93 -16.98 15.62
C ASN A 86 5.44 -17.31 15.44
N VAL A 87 4.57 -16.88 16.35
CA VAL A 87 3.10 -17.07 16.24
C VAL A 87 2.44 -15.95 15.45
N ILE A 88 3.10 -14.80 15.30
CA ILE A 88 2.58 -13.68 14.52
C ILE A 88 2.61 -14.04 13.03
N ASP A 89 1.45 -13.97 12.36
CA ASP A 89 1.28 -14.25 10.94
C ASP A 89 1.81 -13.12 10.02
N ILE A 90 2.82 -12.40 10.48
CA ILE A 90 3.51 -11.36 9.73
C ILE A 90 4.95 -11.82 9.53
N PRO A 91 5.42 -11.99 8.28
CA PRO A 91 6.83 -12.26 8.01
C PRO A 91 7.71 -11.11 8.52
N MET A 92 8.66 -11.44 9.40
CA MET A 92 9.56 -10.46 10.01
C MET A 92 11.01 -10.90 9.84
N ILE A 93 11.87 -9.96 9.46
CA ILE A 93 13.27 -10.19 9.16
C ILE A 93 14.12 -9.07 9.76
N ILE A 94 15.19 -9.43 10.47
CA ILE A 94 16.19 -8.47 10.94
C ILE A 94 17.44 -8.59 10.09
N ILE A 95 17.85 -7.48 9.52
CA ILE A 95 19.01 -7.38 8.64
C ILE A 95 20.04 -6.47 9.30
N GLY A 96 21.28 -6.92 9.32
CA GLY A 96 22.43 -6.16 9.80
C GLY A 96 23.26 -5.56 8.67
N ASP A 97 24.48 -5.22 9.01
CA ASP A 97 25.46 -4.67 8.05
C ASP A 97 25.64 -5.58 6.84
N HIS A 98 25.86 -4.95 5.68
CA HIS A 98 26.00 -5.62 4.39
C HIS A 98 24.83 -6.52 3.98
N ASN A 99 23.61 -6.15 4.38
CA ASN A 99 22.37 -6.90 4.10
C ASN A 99 22.38 -8.36 4.61
N LYS A 100 23.14 -8.64 5.64
CA LYS A 100 23.18 -9.98 6.23
C LYS A 100 21.94 -10.21 7.10
N ILE A 101 21.19 -11.27 6.82
CA ILE A 101 20.06 -11.69 7.65
C ILE A 101 20.59 -12.18 9.01
N ILE A 102 20.21 -11.45 10.07
CA ILE A 102 20.55 -11.78 11.46
C ILE A 102 19.51 -12.74 12.04
N TRP A 103 18.24 -12.47 11.75
CA TRP A 103 17.12 -13.25 12.26
C TRP A 103 15.92 -13.14 11.34
N GLN A 104 15.10 -14.18 11.30
CA GLN A 104 13.80 -14.19 10.64
C GLN A 104 12.87 -15.17 11.36
N ASN A 105 11.56 -14.84 11.38
CA ASN A 105 10.58 -15.76 11.93
C ASN A 105 10.26 -16.91 10.96
N ASN A 106 9.53 -17.92 11.44
CA ASN A 106 9.24 -19.11 10.63
C ASN A 106 8.46 -18.79 9.35
N ILE A 107 7.52 -17.87 9.40
CA ILE A 107 6.71 -17.46 8.24
C ILE A 107 7.58 -16.82 7.17
N ALA A 108 8.47 -15.90 7.55
CA ALA A 108 9.38 -15.26 6.61
C ALA A 108 10.26 -16.28 5.87
N LYS A 109 10.74 -17.31 6.56
CA LYS A 109 11.57 -18.37 5.94
C LYS A 109 10.86 -19.15 4.84
N HIS A 110 9.56 -19.33 4.97
CA HIS A 110 8.77 -20.16 4.04
C HIS A 110 8.14 -19.36 2.92
N ILE A 111 7.85 -18.07 3.14
CA ILE A 111 7.05 -17.27 2.24
C ILE A 111 7.91 -16.30 1.42
N ILE A 112 8.91 -15.64 2.04
CA ILE A 112 9.63 -14.56 1.39
C ILE A 112 10.91 -15.05 0.71
N PRO A 113 11.05 -14.90 -0.62
CA PRO A 113 12.28 -15.25 -1.34
C PRO A 113 13.46 -14.36 -0.91
N LEU A 114 14.67 -14.93 -0.90
CA LEU A 114 15.89 -14.23 -0.51
C LEU A 114 16.17 -12.99 -1.37
N GLU A 115 15.89 -13.07 -2.67
CA GLU A 115 16.05 -11.97 -3.62
C GLU A 115 15.17 -10.78 -3.21
N VAL A 116 13.89 -11.03 -2.90
CA VAL A 116 12.95 -10.01 -2.45
C VAL A 116 13.40 -9.38 -1.13
N ILE A 117 13.98 -10.16 -0.21
CA ILE A 117 14.51 -9.65 1.06
C ILE A 117 15.64 -8.64 0.79
N HIS A 118 16.61 -9.02 -0.05
CA HIS A 118 17.77 -8.18 -0.35
C HIS A 118 17.38 -6.89 -1.11
N ASP A 119 16.51 -7.01 -2.10
CA ASP A 119 16.02 -5.85 -2.86
C ASP A 119 15.19 -4.90 -1.99
N SER A 120 14.31 -5.44 -1.16
CA SER A 120 13.53 -4.65 -0.21
C SER A 120 14.42 -3.92 0.79
N ALA A 121 15.43 -4.60 1.33
CA ALA A 121 16.39 -4.01 2.27
C ALA A 121 17.13 -2.81 1.67
N LEU A 122 17.63 -2.95 0.44
CA LEU A 122 18.33 -1.89 -0.28
C LEU A 122 17.44 -0.68 -0.55
N GLN A 123 16.20 -0.90 -0.98
CA GLN A 123 15.27 0.18 -1.26
C GLN A 123 14.81 0.90 0.02
N ILE A 124 14.50 0.14 1.07
CA ILE A 124 14.12 0.67 2.39
C ILE A 124 15.26 1.49 3.00
N ASP A 125 16.50 1.00 2.95
CA ASP A 125 17.65 1.74 3.49
C ASP A 125 17.85 3.07 2.75
N ARG A 126 17.68 3.11 1.43
CA ARG A 126 17.70 4.35 0.64
C ARG A 126 16.59 5.33 1.08
N GLN A 127 15.37 4.84 1.28
CA GLN A 127 14.24 5.68 1.72
C GLN A 127 14.46 6.26 3.11
N ILE A 128 14.91 5.44 4.05
CA ILE A 128 15.19 5.87 5.44
C ILE A 128 16.29 6.92 5.47
N ASN A 129 17.37 6.73 4.71
CA ASN A 129 18.49 7.66 4.66
C ASN A 129 18.11 9.01 4.01
N GLN A 130 17.13 9.03 3.10
CA GLN A 130 16.62 10.25 2.46
C GLN A 130 15.61 11.02 3.34
N ASN A 131 14.72 10.32 4.05
CA ASN A 131 13.54 10.90 4.68
C ASN A 131 13.57 10.91 6.22
N GLN A 132 14.63 10.43 6.88
CA GLN A 132 14.77 10.30 8.35
C GLN A 132 13.60 9.60 9.04
N GLY A 133 12.89 8.69 8.35
CA GLY A 133 11.70 8.01 8.86
C GLY A 133 11.69 6.51 8.56
N ASN A 134 10.52 5.93 8.68
CA ASN A 134 10.27 4.54 8.29
C ASN A 134 10.22 4.44 6.76
N GLY A 135 10.86 3.42 6.20
CA GLY A 135 10.69 3.09 4.78
C GLY A 135 9.41 2.30 4.56
N LEU A 136 8.71 2.56 3.46
CA LEU A 136 7.55 1.79 2.99
C LEU A 136 7.72 1.44 1.52
N LEU A 137 7.55 0.17 1.18
CA LEU A 137 7.68 -0.34 -0.18
C LEU A 137 6.60 -1.39 -0.44
N SER A 138 5.92 -1.33 -1.58
CA SER A 138 5.02 -2.39 -2.03
C SER A 138 5.74 -3.32 -2.99
N VAL A 139 5.69 -4.63 -2.74
CA VAL A 139 6.47 -5.65 -3.46
C VAL A 139 5.57 -6.82 -3.83
N ASP A 140 5.67 -7.27 -5.08
CA ASP A 140 5.16 -8.57 -5.50
C ASP A 140 6.26 -9.62 -5.24
N ILE A 141 5.94 -10.63 -4.42
CA ILE A 141 6.88 -11.71 -4.09
C ILE A 141 6.85 -12.88 -5.08
N GLY A 142 6.10 -12.75 -6.16
CA GLY A 142 5.77 -13.82 -7.10
C GLY A 142 4.41 -14.46 -6.77
N ASN A 143 3.90 -15.24 -7.70
CA ASN A 143 2.58 -15.88 -7.60
C ASN A 143 1.39 -14.92 -7.39
N GLY A 144 1.52 -13.63 -7.73
CA GLY A 144 0.50 -12.61 -7.54
C GLY A 144 0.29 -12.17 -6.09
N SER A 145 1.21 -12.53 -5.17
CA SER A 145 1.10 -12.12 -3.77
C SER A 145 1.80 -10.78 -3.54
N VAL A 146 1.01 -9.79 -3.13
CA VAL A 146 1.47 -8.41 -2.90
C VAL A 146 1.65 -8.15 -1.40
N TYR A 147 2.82 -7.62 -1.03
CA TYR A 147 3.16 -7.27 0.34
C TYR A 147 3.61 -5.81 0.45
N ASP A 148 3.15 -5.13 1.50
CA ASP A 148 3.74 -3.88 1.94
C ASP A 148 4.88 -4.18 2.92
N VAL A 149 6.08 -3.73 2.58
CA VAL A 149 7.28 -3.90 3.42
C VAL A 149 7.52 -2.62 4.19
N ILE A 150 7.46 -2.73 5.52
CA ILE A 150 7.77 -1.63 6.43
C ILE A 150 9.15 -1.88 7.02
N GLY A 151 10.05 -0.93 6.84
CA GLY A 151 11.39 -0.99 7.40
C GLY A 151 11.60 0.03 8.51
N ASN A 152 12.15 -0.44 9.64
CA ASN A 152 12.49 0.37 10.79
C ASN A 152 13.93 0.13 11.21
N ASN A 153 14.70 1.21 11.41
CA ASN A 153 16.05 1.12 11.97
C ASN A 153 16.00 1.00 13.49
N ILE A 154 16.69 0.00 14.03
CA ILE A 154 16.80 -0.28 15.44
C ILE A 154 18.28 -0.30 15.83
N LEU A 155 18.63 0.28 16.97
CA LEU A 155 19.97 0.19 17.53
C LEU A 155 20.03 -0.97 18.52
N ILE A 156 20.89 -1.96 18.25
CA ILE A 156 21.18 -3.07 19.17
C ILE A 156 22.65 -3.01 19.54
N LYS A 157 22.96 -2.65 20.79
CA LYS A 157 24.35 -2.54 21.31
C LYS A 157 25.26 -1.73 20.36
N GLU A 158 24.83 -0.54 20.00
CA GLU A 158 25.52 0.40 19.07
C GLU A 158 25.55 0.00 17.59
N ASN A 159 25.12 -1.21 17.22
CA ASN A 159 24.98 -1.64 15.84
C ASN A 159 23.61 -1.26 15.30
N LYS A 160 23.58 -0.62 14.13
CA LYS A 160 22.34 -0.30 13.41
C LYS A 160 21.87 -1.55 12.68
N VAL A 161 20.64 -1.97 12.96
CA VAL A 161 19.99 -3.07 12.24
C VAL A 161 18.63 -2.60 11.69
N THR A 162 18.19 -3.19 10.61
CA THR A 162 16.89 -2.88 10.00
C THR A 162 15.92 -4.03 10.24
N LEU A 163 14.78 -3.75 10.85
CA LEU A 163 13.65 -4.67 10.94
C LEU A 163 12.77 -4.46 9.72
N LEU A 164 12.58 -5.49 8.91
CA LEU A 164 11.60 -5.55 7.84
C LEU A 164 10.38 -6.35 8.29
N SER A 165 9.20 -5.78 8.08
CA SER A 165 7.90 -6.44 8.34
C SER A 165 7.10 -6.45 7.04
N PHE A 166 6.62 -7.63 6.61
CA PHE A 166 5.89 -7.83 5.36
C PHE A 166 4.40 -8.01 5.65
N ILE A 167 3.59 -7.03 5.30
CA ILE A 167 2.14 -7.04 5.52
C ILE A 167 1.47 -7.52 4.22
N ASN A 168 0.79 -8.65 4.27
CA ASN A 168 0.08 -9.19 3.11
C ASN A 168 -1.08 -8.26 2.70
N ARG A 169 -1.05 -7.77 1.46
CA ARG A 169 -2.07 -6.92 0.85
C ARG A 169 -2.71 -7.55 -0.37
N THR A 170 -2.49 -8.82 -0.61
CA THR A 170 -2.96 -9.52 -1.82
C THR A 170 -4.47 -9.35 -1.99
N VAL A 171 -5.26 -9.72 -0.99
CA VAL A 171 -6.72 -9.62 -1.05
C VAL A 171 -7.20 -8.18 -1.23
N GLU A 172 -6.57 -7.24 -0.52
CA GLU A 172 -6.90 -5.81 -0.67
C GLU A 172 -6.55 -5.29 -2.06
N SER A 173 -5.41 -5.70 -2.61
CA SER A 173 -4.97 -5.34 -3.96
C SER A 173 -5.90 -5.92 -5.03
N GLU A 174 -6.26 -7.21 -4.92
CA GLU A 174 -7.20 -7.87 -5.82
C GLU A 174 -8.58 -7.23 -5.77
N LEU A 175 -9.10 -6.95 -4.57
CA LEU A 175 -10.38 -6.28 -4.40
C LEU A 175 -10.36 -4.87 -4.99
N ARG A 176 -9.29 -4.14 -4.76
CA ARG A 176 -9.10 -2.78 -5.30
C ARG A 176 -9.06 -2.80 -6.83
N GLN A 177 -8.36 -3.77 -7.42
CA GLN A 177 -8.33 -3.97 -8.86
C GLN A 177 -9.71 -4.34 -9.40
N SER A 178 -10.40 -5.28 -8.76
CA SER A 178 -11.76 -5.67 -9.16
C SER A 178 -12.76 -4.51 -9.11
N LEU A 179 -12.64 -3.63 -8.11
CA LEU A 179 -13.47 -2.42 -8.02
C LEU A 179 -13.15 -1.41 -9.13
N GLU A 180 -11.89 -1.28 -9.50
CA GLU A 180 -11.48 -0.42 -10.63
C GLU A 180 -11.96 -1.01 -11.97
N ASP A 181 -11.87 -2.31 -12.16
CA ASP A 181 -12.31 -3.02 -13.37
C ASP A 181 -13.83 -2.95 -13.56
N ALA A 182 -14.59 -3.07 -12.46
CA ALA A 182 -16.04 -2.95 -12.43
C ALA A 182 -16.53 -1.49 -12.42
N ARG A 183 -15.63 -0.51 -12.46
CA ARG A 183 -16.00 0.89 -12.45
C ARG A 183 -16.83 1.27 -13.68
N ALA A 184 -18.03 1.82 -13.45
CA ALA A 184 -18.93 2.19 -14.53
C ALA A 184 -18.33 3.35 -15.37
N VAL A 185 -18.20 3.13 -16.65
CA VAL A 185 -17.94 4.15 -17.67
C VAL A 185 -19.28 4.63 -18.19
N VAL A 186 -19.45 5.94 -18.26
CA VAL A 186 -20.59 6.56 -18.96
C VAL A 186 -20.14 6.92 -20.36
N GLY A 187 -20.92 6.54 -21.35
CA GLY A 187 -20.70 6.94 -22.74
C GLY A 187 -21.94 7.64 -23.31
N ILE A 188 -21.72 8.63 -24.14
CA ILE A 188 -22.77 9.25 -24.94
C ILE A 188 -22.40 9.05 -26.41
N LEU A 189 -23.31 8.42 -27.13
CA LEU A 189 -23.16 8.13 -28.56
C LEU A 189 -24.11 9.01 -29.34
N PHE A 190 -23.61 9.60 -30.40
CA PHE A 190 -24.35 10.42 -31.33
C PHE A 190 -24.16 9.90 -32.78
N ILE A 191 -25.24 9.78 -33.54
CA ILE A 191 -25.17 9.41 -34.94
C ILE A 191 -25.00 10.71 -35.76
N ASP A 192 -23.83 10.85 -36.40
CA ASP A 192 -23.50 12.01 -37.17
C ASP A 192 -24.37 12.07 -38.43
N ASN A 193 -24.80 13.27 -38.85
CA ASN A 193 -25.55 13.54 -40.09
C ASN A 193 -26.83 12.67 -40.27
N TYR A 194 -27.43 12.21 -39.13
CA TYR A 194 -28.57 11.28 -39.17
C TYR A 194 -29.74 11.79 -40.04
N GLU A 195 -30.20 13.02 -39.81
CA GLU A 195 -31.33 13.60 -40.57
C GLU A 195 -31.00 13.81 -42.06
N GLU A 196 -29.81 14.36 -42.35
CA GLU A 196 -29.39 14.69 -43.72
C GLU A 196 -29.27 13.44 -44.57
N THR A 197 -28.76 12.36 -43.99
CA THR A 197 -28.61 11.08 -44.69
C THR A 197 -29.95 10.41 -44.96
N LEU A 198 -30.89 10.52 -44.01
CA LEU A 198 -32.21 9.92 -44.15
C LEU A 198 -33.23 10.73 -44.94
N GLN A 199 -33.01 12.07 -45.16
CA GLN A 199 -33.94 12.94 -45.88
C GLN A 199 -34.17 12.54 -47.35
N GLY A 200 -33.18 11.92 -47.99
CA GLY A 200 -33.29 11.48 -49.40
C GLY A 200 -33.95 10.11 -49.60
N LEU A 201 -34.40 9.45 -48.54
CA LEU A 201 -34.94 8.09 -48.57
C LEU A 201 -36.45 8.11 -48.37
N ASP A 202 -37.13 7.13 -49.00
CA ASP A 202 -38.53 6.86 -48.69
C ASP A 202 -38.72 6.32 -47.27
N SER A 203 -39.96 6.29 -46.77
CA SER A 203 -40.27 5.94 -45.39
C SER A 203 -39.86 4.51 -45.01
N VAL A 204 -39.89 3.60 -45.96
CA VAL A 204 -39.55 2.16 -45.72
C VAL A 204 -38.05 2.03 -45.59
N ASN A 205 -37.28 2.53 -46.52
CA ASN A 205 -35.82 2.49 -46.51
C ASN A 205 -35.26 3.27 -45.32
N ARG A 206 -35.87 4.38 -44.92
CA ARG A 206 -35.51 5.14 -43.71
C ARG A 206 -35.67 4.29 -42.45
N ALA A 207 -36.80 3.58 -42.30
CA ALA A 207 -37.07 2.75 -41.15
C ALA A 207 -36.11 1.53 -41.11
N GLU A 208 -35.81 0.93 -42.25
CA GLU A 208 -34.90 -0.20 -42.39
C GLU A 208 -33.48 0.21 -41.94
N ILE A 209 -32.93 1.28 -42.50
CA ILE A 209 -31.56 1.78 -42.17
C ILE A 209 -31.49 2.18 -40.71
N SER A 210 -32.45 2.90 -40.16
CA SER A 210 -32.49 3.26 -38.74
C SER A 210 -32.48 2.03 -37.84
N SER A 211 -33.25 1.00 -38.20
CA SER A 211 -33.30 -0.26 -37.47
C SER A 211 -31.97 -1.04 -37.53
N MET A 212 -31.30 -1.01 -38.69
CA MET A 212 -29.97 -1.64 -38.84
C MET A 212 -28.91 -0.98 -37.96
N ILE A 213 -28.87 0.36 -37.97
CA ILE A 213 -27.93 1.11 -37.14
C ILE A 213 -28.17 0.84 -35.64
N GLU A 214 -29.44 0.95 -35.21
CA GLU A 214 -29.79 0.70 -33.81
C GLU A 214 -29.44 -0.75 -33.39
N LYS A 215 -29.65 -1.72 -34.28
CA LYS A 215 -29.30 -3.11 -34.05
C LYS A 215 -27.78 -3.27 -33.86
N GLU A 216 -26.95 -2.69 -34.71
CA GLU A 216 -25.49 -2.78 -34.60
C GLU A 216 -24.98 -2.13 -33.33
N ILE A 217 -25.44 -0.91 -33.00
CA ILE A 217 -25.07 -0.25 -31.75
C ILE A 217 -25.46 -1.08 -30.53
N ARG A 218 -26.69 -1.62 -30.52
CA ARG A 218 -27.19 -2.45 -29.43
C ARG A 218 -26.40 -3.75 -29.29
N THR A 219 -26.13 -4.42 -30.41
CA THR A 219 -25.34 -5.65 -30.44
C THR A 219 -23.95 -5.43 -29.89
N TRP A 220 -23.26 -4.39 -30.35
CA TRP A 220 -21.93 -4.02 -29.87
C TRP A 220 -21.90 -3.72 -28.37
N VAL A 221 -22.87 -2.98 -27.84
CA VAL A 221 -22.95 -2.67 -26.41
C VAL A 221 -23.18 -3.94 -25.59
N VAL A 222 -24.08 -4.85 -26.06
CA VAL A 222 -24.36 -6.12 -25.37
C VAL A 222 -23.16 -7.09 -25.42
N GLU A 223 -22.45 -7.16 -26.53
CA GLU A 223 -21.22 -7.96 -26.68
C GLU A 223 -20.16 -7.54 -25.66
N ASN A 224 -20.19 -6.27 -25.24
CA ASN A 224 -19.29 -5.70 -24.24
C ASN A 224 -19.95 -5.55 -22.83
N ASN A 225 -20.96 -6.38 -22.53
CA ASN A 225 -21.68 -6.40 -21.26
C ASN A 225 -22.22 -5.03 -20.81
N GLY A 226 -22.54 -4.17 -21.76
CA GLY A 226 -23.04 -2.82 -21.50
C GLY A 226 -24.56 -2.72 -21.50
N ILE A 227 -25.04 -1.58 -21.04
CA ILE A 227 -26.44 -1.18 -21.07
C ILE A 227 -26.56 0.04 -22.00
N LEU A 228 -27.53 0.00 -22.93
CA LEU A 228 -27.83 1.07 -23.86
C LEU A 228 -29.22 1.62 -23.60
N ASN A 229 -29.33 2.94 -23.48
CA ASN A 229 -30.61 3.64 -23.43
C ASN A 229 -30.66 4.74 -24.50
N LYS A 230 -31.76 4.76 -25.25
CA LYS A 230 -32.01 5.77 -26.29
C LYS A 230 -32.54 7.07 -25.65
N LEU A 231 -31.86 8.17 -25.87
CA LEU A 231 -32.27 9.50 -25.39
C LEU A 231 -33.08 10.27 -26.43
N ASP A 232 -32.66 10.16 -27.70
CA ASP A 232 -33.32 10.78 -28.85
C ASP A 232 -33.16 9.85 -30.08
N LYS A 233 -33.68 10.22 -31.22
CA LYS A 233 -33.60 9.46 -32.48
C LYS A 233 -32.16 9.16 -32.92
N ASP A 234 -31.21 10.05 -32.61
CA ASP A 234 -29.79 9.99 -32.98
C ASP A 234 -28.84 9.96 -31.78
N LYS A 235 -29.36 9.97 -30.54
CA LYS A 235 -28.57 10.08 -29.34
C LYS A 235 -28.86 8.94 -28.34
N TYR A 236 -27.81 8.32 -27.84
CA TYR A 236 -27.87 7.24 -26.88
C TYR A 236 -26.94 7.49 -25.68
N VAL A 237 -27.31 6.98 -24.54
CA VAL A 237 -26.40 6.85 -23.38
C VAL A 237 -26.12 5.37 -23.15
N LEU A 238 -24.87 5.07 -22.82
CA LEU A 238 -24.41 3.72 -22.54
C LEU A 238 -23.63 3.67 -21.23
N PHE A 239 -23.71 2.53 -20.55
CA PHE A 239 -23.00 2.24 -19.34
C PHE A 239 -22.26 0.91 -19.56
N ILE A 240 -20.96 0.91 -19.39
CA ILE A 240 -20.08 -0.24 -19.61
C ILE A 240 -19.05 -0.27 -18.49
N GLU A 241 -18.65 -1.45 -18.00
CA GLU A 241 -17.56 -1.55 -17.04
C GLU A 241 -16.22 -1.21 -17.69
N LYS A 242 -15.34 -0.60 -16.92
CA LYS A 242 -14.03 -0.12 -17.39
C LYS A 242 -13.23 -1.20 -18.10
N GLN A 243 -13.20 -2.43 -17.56
CA GLN A 243 -12.47 -3.56 -18.15
C GLN A 243 -12.86 -3.84 -19.62
N TYR A 244 -14.13 -3.68 -19.99
CA TYR A 244 -14.58 -3.87 -21.37
C TYR A 244 -14.24 -2.67 -22.26
N VAL A 245 -14.26 -1.47 -21.71
CA VAL A 245 -13.80 -0.27 -22.46
C VAL A 245 -12.31 -0.38 -22.78
N GLU A 246 -11.48 -0.87 -21.87
CA GLU A 246 -10.06 -1.12 -22.15
C GLU A 246 -9.83 -2.18 -23.25
N GLN A 247 -10.74 -3.14 -23.38
CA GLN A 247 -10.71 -4.09 -24.50
C GLN A 247 -11.13 -3.41 -25.83
N MET A 248 -12.14 -2.56 -25.80
CA MET A 248 -12.56 -1.76 -26.97
C MET A 248 -11.44 -0.82 -27.43
N GLU A 249 -10.69 -0.21 -26.52
CA GLU A 249 -9.52 0.63 -26.85
C GLU A 249 -8.47 -0.15 -27.65
N LYS A 250 -8.19 -1.41 -27.24
CA LYS A 250 -7.24 -2.29 -27.95
C LYS A 250 -7.71 -2.63 -29.38
N ASN A 251 -9.02 -2.72 -29.57
CA ASN A 251 -9.66 -2.99 -30.87
C ASN A 251 -10.02 -1.70 -31.62
N THR A 252 -9.54 -0.55 -31.16
CA THR A 252 -9.79 0.78 -31.78
C THR A 252 -11.26 1.08 -32.07
N PHE A 253 -12.17 0.57 -31.21
CA PHE A 253 -13.62 0.78 -31.31
C PHE A 253 -14.20 0.39 -32.67
N GLU A 254 -14.18 -0.91 -32.98
CA GLU A 254 -14.66 -1.48 -34.26
C GLU A 254 -16.09 -1.07 -34.66
N ILE A 255 -16.91 -0.57 -33.71
CA ILE A 255 -18.26 -0.07 -33.97
C ILE A 255 -18.27 1.07 -34.99
N LEU A 256 -17.21 1.89 -35.04
CA LEU A 256 -17.08 2.97 -36.00
C LEU A 256 -17.15 2.43 -37.45
N GLU A 257 -16.42 1.37 -37.72
CA GLU A 257 -16.40 0.71 -39.04
C GLU A 257 -17.67 -0.14 -39.28
N ARG A 258 -18.22 -0.79 -38.25
CA ARG A 258 -19.45 -1.57 -38.37
C ARG A 258 -20.61 -0.68 -38.84
N VAL A 259 -20.75 0.54 -38.30
CA VAL A 259 -21.82 1.48 -38.70
C VAL A 259 -21.58 2.04 -40.11
N LYS A 260 -20.34 2.36 -40.47
CA LYS A 260 -20.01 2.82 -41.85
C LYS A 260 -20.41 1.79 -42.90
N ASN A 261 -20.18 0.51 -42.64
CA ASN A 261 -20.47 -0.57 -43.57
C ASN A 261 -21.98 -0.78 -43.82
N ILE A 262 -22.89 -0.25 -42.96
CA ILE A 262 -24.34 -0.27 -43.20
C ILE A 262 -24.72 0.63 -44.33
N THR A 263 -23.92 1.66 -44.61
CA THR A 263 -24.33 2.81 -45.44
C THR A 263 -24.02 2.70 -46.94
N ASP A 264 -23.62 1.52 -47.42
CA ASP A 264 -23.47 1.28 -48.88
C ASP A 264 -24.74 1.56 -49.72
N LYS A 265 -25.90 1.67 -49.03
CA LYS A 265 -27.20 1.99 -49.65
C LYS A 265 -27.58 3.47 -49.57
N THR A 266 -26.78 4.31 -48.91
CA THR A 266 -27.09 5.75 -48.73
C THR A 266 -26.15 6.62 -49.54
N LYS A 267 -26.60 7.83 -49.90
CA LYS A 267 -25.79 8.81 -50.68
C LYS A 267 -24.65 9.40 -49.87
N LEU A 268 -24.80 9.44 -48.55
CA LEU A 268 -23.80 9.95 -47.58
C LEU A 268 -23.49 8.87 -46.56
N PRO A 269 -22.22 8.68 -46.18
CA PRO A 269 -21.87 7.71 -45.14
C PRO A 269 -22.43 8.20 -43.79
N ILE A 270 -23.03 7.27 -43.04
CA ILE A 270 -23.44 7.50 -41.66
C ILE A 270 -22.23 7.14 -40.78
N THR A 271 -21.86 8.05 -39.90
CA THR A 271 -20.81 7.85 -38.89
C THR A 271 -21.38 8.03 -37.49
N ILE A 272 -20.64 7.63 -36.51
CA ILE A 272 -20.99 7.84 -35.10
C ILE A 272 -19.84 8.52 -34.36
N SER A 273 -20.21 9.38 -33.43
CA SER A 273 -19.30 10.00 -32.49
C SER A 273 -19.63 9.53 -31.08
N ILE A 274 -18.61 9.18 -30.29
CA ILE A 274 -18.81 8.70 -28.94
C ILE A 274 -17.91 9.47 -27.97
N GLY A 275 -18.50 10.02 -26.91
CA GLY A 275 -17.78 10.58 -25.78
C GLY A 275 -17.90 9.69 -24.57
N MET A 276 -16.81 9.34 -23.91
CA MET A 276 -16.80 8.48 -22.71
C MET A 276 -16.03 9.09 -21.56
N SER A 277 -16.42 8.75 -20.32
CA SER A 277 -15.66 9.08 -19.11
C SER A 277 -15.89 8.11 -17.98
N TYR A 278 -14.86 7.89 -17.15
CA TYR A 278 -14.91 7.08 -15.93
C TYR A 278 -14.08 7.66 -14.76
N SER A 279 -13.38 8.75 -14.98
CA SER A 279 -12.44 9.31 -13.98
C SER A 279 -13.15 10.06 -12.86
N GLU A 280 -14.32 10.62 -13.14
CA GLU A 280 -15.08 11.42 -12.20
C GLU A 280 -15.71 10.56 -11.09
N ASN A 281 -15.99 11.18 -9.92
CA ASN A 281 -16.45 10.46 -8.74
C ASN A 281 -17.91 10.00 -8.87
N THR A 282 -18.78 10.82 -9.43
CA THR A 282 -20.21 10.54 -9.55
C THR A 282 -20.63 10.21 -10.98
N LEU A 283 -21.71 9.46 -11.15
CA LEU A 283 -22.29 9.18 -12.48
C LEU A 283 -22.72 10.45 -13.22
N ASN A 284 -23.22 11.46 -12.51
CA ASN A 284 -23.60 12.72 -13.10
C ASN A 284 -22.38 13.47 -13.68
N GLU A 285 -21.30 13.54 -12.92
CA GLU A 285 -20.05 14.15 -13.38
C GLU A 285 -19.48 13.40 -14.59
N ARG A 286 -19.53 12.04 -14.58
CA ARG A 286 -19.13 11.22 -15.73
C ARG A 286 -20.00 11.50 -16.95
N TYR A 287 -21.31 11.66 -16.77
CA TYR A 287 -22.21 12.02 -17.86
C TYR A 287 -21.85 13.39 -18.47
N MET A 288 -21.60 14.41 -17.65
CA MET A 288 -21.20 15.73 -18.11
C MET A 288 -19.83 15.70 -18.81
N ALA A 289 -18.90 14.93 -18.27
CA ALA A 289 -17.58 14.73 -18.86
C ALA A 289 -17.65 13.99 -20.20
N SER A 290 -18.53 12.99 -20.31
CA SER A 290 -18.79 12.26 -21.56
C SER A 290 -19.44 13.15 -22.60
N SER A 291 -20.36 14.06 -22.20
CA SER A 291 -20.93 15.04 -23.08
C SER A 291 -19.88 16.00 -23.65
N SER A 292 -18.97 16.49 -22.78
CA SER A 292 -17.85 17.33 -23.22
C SER A 292 -16.90 16.59 -24.17
N ALA A 293 -16.65 15.30 -23.92
CA ALA A 293 -15.85 14.46 -24.81
C ALA A 293 -16.53 14.25 -26.17
N LEU A 294 -17.85 14.07 -26.17
CA LEU A 294 -18.63 13.98 -27.40
C LEU A 294 -18.59 15.30 -28.22
N ASP A 295 -18.71 16.46 -27.55
CA ASP A 295 -18.58 17.76 -28.20
C ASP A 295 -17.22 17.93 -28.89
N ILE A 296 -16.16 17.40 -28.26
CA ILE A 296 -14.81 17.37 -28.85
C ILE A 296 -14.80 16.45 -30.09
N ALA A 297 -15.39 15.25 -30.01
CA ALA A 297 -15.46 14.31 -31.11
C ALA A 297 -16.18 14.92 -32.32
N SER A 298 -17.36 15.47 -32.10
CA SER A 298 -18.17 16.14 -33.15
C SER A 298 -17.45 17.37 -33.70
N GLY A 299 -16.83 18.20 -32.85
CA GLY A 299 -16.10 19.42 -33.28
C GLY A 299 -14.85 19.13 -34.11
N ARG A 300 -14.34 17.88 -34.10
CA ARG A 300 -13.21 17.41 -34.93
C ARG A 300 -13.65 16.78 -36.25
N GLY A 301 -14.95 16.76 -36.53
CA GLY A 301 -15.51 16.20 -37.75
C GLY A 301 -16.24 14.88 -37.61
N GLY A 302 -16.43 14.41 -36.39
CA GLY A 302 -17.16 13.18 -36.11
C GLY A 302 -16.33 11.92 -36.38
N ASP A 303 -17.02 10.74 -36.45
CA ASP A 303 -16.42 9.46 -36.77
C ASP A 303 -15.29 9.04 -35.84
N GLN A 304 -15.46 9.29 -34.55
CA GLN A 304 -14.43 9.01 -33.56
C GLN A 304 -14.98 8.79 -32.15
N VAL A 305 -14.18 8.12 -31.34
CA VAL A 305 -14.39 7.99 -29.90
C VAL A 305 -13.39 8.87 -29.17
N VAL A 306 -13.88 9.65 -28.22
CA VAL A 306 -13.08 10.48 -27.32
C VAL A 306 -13.34 10.02 -25.89
N ILE A 307 -12.28 9.61 -25.19
CA ILE A 307 -12.35 9.21 -23.78
C ILE A 307 -11.66 10.24 -22.91
N LYS A 308 -12.38 10.79 -21.95
CA LYS A 308 -11.81 11.64 -20.94
C LYS A 308 -11.26 10.79 -19.80
N LYS A 309 -9.94 10.87 -19.58
CA LYS A 309 -9.19 10.22 -18.50
C LYS A 309 -8.53 11.29 -17.64
N ASP A 310 -9.10 11.60 -16.48
CA ASP A 310 -8.68 12.70 -15.60
C ASP A 310 -8.58 14.05 -16.35
N LYS A 311 -7.38 14.53 -16.58
CA LYS A 311 -7.09 15.80 -17.30
C LYS A 311 -6.73 15.60 -18.77
N LYS A 312 -6.76 14.36 -19.29
CA LYS A 312 -6.37 14.02 -20.65
C LYS A 312 -7.55 13.50 -21.45
N PHE A 313 -7.43 13.61 -22.76
CA PHE A 313 -8.37 13.02 -23.72
C PHE A 313 -7.61 12.07 -24.63
N ASP A 314 -8.11 10.84 -24.76
CA ASP A 314 -7.63 9.87 -25.71
C ASP A 314 -8.60 9.81 -26.89
N PHE A 315 -8.07 9.62 -28.10
CA PHE A 315 -8.81 9.70 -29.35
C PHE A 315 -8.65 8.41 -30.14
N TYR A 316 -9.76 7.87 -30.63
CA TYR A 316 -9.81 6.64 -31.41
C TYR A 316 -10.67 6.85 -32.66
N GLY A 317 -10.24 6.35 -33.85
CA GLY A 317 -10.91 6.59 -35.12
C GLY A 317 -10.58 7.96 -35.71
N GLY A 318 -11.37 8.38 -36.68
CA GLY A 318 -11.16 9.63 -37.43
C GLY A 318 -10.23 9.47 -38.66
N SER A 319 -10.63 9.96 -39.80
CA SER A 319 -9.88 9.83 -41.07
C SER A 319 -8.63 10.71 -41.18
N ASN A 320 -8.26 11.43 -40.10
CA ASN A 320 -7.05 12.26 -40.03
C ASN A 320 -6.13 11.84 -38.92
N LEU A 321 -5.25 10.89 -39.17
CA LEU A 321 -4.02 10.61 -38.42
C LEU A 321 -3.02 11.79 -38.59
N GLY A 322 -3.39 12.97 -38.09
CA GLY A 322 -2.49 14.12 -38.02
C GLY A 322 -2.21 14.48 -36.57
N LEU A 323 -1.02 14.09 -36.14
CA LEU A 323 -0.45 14.39 -34.79
C LEU A 323 -0.33 15.89 -34.45
N GLU A 324 -0.82 16.79 -35.31
CA GLU A 324 -0.55 18.25 -35.20
C GLU A 324 -1.68 19.13 -34.65
N LYS A 325 -2.89 18.64 -34.37
CA LYS A 325 -4.01 19.52 -33.96
C LYS A 325 -4.41 19.46 -32.48
N THR A 326 -3.77 18.65 -31.67
CA THR A 326 -4.14 18.44 -30.25
C THR A 326 -4.05 19.72 -29.41
N SER A 327 -3.08 20.60 -29.67
CA SER A 327 -2.87 21.82 -28.87
C SER A 327 -3.85 22.95 -29.18
N MET A 328 -4.33 23.09 -30.44
CA MET A 328 -5.23 24.19 -30.84
C MET A 328 -6.70 23.93 -30.41
N VAL A 329 -7.16 22.68 -30.44
CA VAL A 329 -8.52 22.34 -30.01
C VAL A 329 -8.66 22.45 -28.49
N ILE A 330 -7.67 21.98 -27.75
CA ILE A 330 -7.63 22.15 -26.29
C ILE A 330 -7.64 23.63 -25.91
N ALA A 331 -6.88 24.48 -26.60
CA ALA A 331 -6.84 25.91 -26.36
C ALA A 331 -8.20 26.59 -26.64
N ARG A 332 -8.93 26.18 -27.69
CA ARG A 332 -10.28 26.72 -28.00
C ARG A 332 -11.33 26.24 -26.99
N THR A 333 -11.32 24.98 -26.61
CA THR A 333 -12.29 24.43 -25.63
C THR A 333 -12.07 25.03 -24.24
N ILE A 334 -10.82 25.25 -23.83
CA ILE A 334 -10.51 25.96 -22.58
C ILE A 334 -10.93 27.41 -22.64
N ALA A 335 -10.76 28.09 -23.80
CA ALA A 335 -11.19 29.47 -23.98
C ALA A 335 -12.73 29.64 -24.01
N GLN A 336 -13.49 28.62 -24.42
CA GLN A 336 -14.96 28.61 -24.34
C GLN A 336 -15.47 28.26 -22.93
N ALA A 337 -14.78 27.42 -22.18
CA ALA A 337 -15.15 27.07 -20.81
C ALA A 337 -14.82 28.17 -19.78
N LEU A 338 -14.03 29.17 -20.17
CA LEU A 338 -13.66 30.33 -19.35
C LEU A 338 -14.48 31.59 -19.64
N LYS A 339 -15.43 31.50 -20.56
CA LYS A 339 -16.46 32.55 -20.83
C LYS A 339 -17.79 32.18 -20.17
#